data_94d8e4237a9300250c5ce6360688f9f3
#
_entry.id   94d8e4237a9300250c5ce6360688f9f3
#
_cell.length_a   1.000
_cell.length_b   1.000
_cell.length_c   1.000
_cell.angle_alpha   90.00
_cell.angle_beta   90.00
_cell.angle_gamma   90.00
#
_symmetry.space_group_name_H-M   'P 1'
#
loop_
_entity.id
_entity.type
_entity.pdbx_description
1 polymer ?
#
loop_
_entity_poly.entity_id
_entity_poly.type
_entity_poly.pdbx_seq_one_letter_code
_entity_poly.pdbx_strand_id
1 'polypeptide(L)'
;TDSDVWYLRDQGYQTFFSHPGYGWFYNRQNVNDYLGFQDSWFTENHYGALVDPTSAIYHSDDILVRELLAQLTQRTAEGPCFSFSVSYQNHGPYESAYSAGVEYFTPANSGMAAESCHIWNNYLRGVDSTIQAMVQLTQGLEELDRPVMLVLFGDHKPWGGNGNSAYADMGLTFDLGTLQGFYDYYATPYLIWANSAAKEVLGSDFTGEGGDFSPCFLMPKVFDLCGWTGPGFMQLARQVREITPLVHERGLYLSGGQITDALPQGQQDFVDRFLWAEYWRENNGR
;
A
#
# COMPACT_ATOMS: atom_id res chain seq x y z
N THR A 1 20.54 3.02 -6.92
CA THR A 1 19.44 2.04 -7.07
C THR A 1 18.52 2.49 -8.18
N ASP A 2 18.26 1.63 -9.16
CA ASP A 2 17.25 1.90 -10.17
C ASP A 2 15.86 1.66 -9.57
N SER A 3 14.90 2.57 -9.81
CA SER A 3 13.55 2.49 -9.25
C SER A 3 12.51 3.02 -10.24
N ASP A 4 11.26 2.71 -9.99
CA ASP A 4 10.15 3.26 -10.76
C ASP A 4 10.01 4.79 -10.55
N VAL A 5 10.45 5.30 -9.39
CA VAL A 5 10.50 6.75 -9.10
C VAL A 5 11.51 7.45 -10.01
N TRP A 6 12.72 6.90 -10.17
CA TRP A 6 13.71 7.42 -11.10
C TRP A 6 13.20 7.39 -12.55
N TYR A 7 12.55 6.30 -12.95
CA TYR A 7 11.96 6.20 -14.28
C TYR A 7 10.92 7.32 -14.52
N LEU A 8 10.00 7.53 -13.57
CA LEU A 8 8.99 8.57 -13.68
C LEU A 8 9.60 9.98 -13.70
N ARG A 9 10.65 10.23 -12.93
CA ARG A 9 11.40 11.49 -13.00
C ARG A 9 12.01 11.73 -14.39
N ASP A 10 12.58 10.69 -15.00
CA ASP A 10 13.12 10.78 -16.36
C ASP A 10 12.02 11.04 -17.41
N GLN A 11 10.76 10.70 -17.10
CA GLN A 11 9.58 11.05 -17.89
C GLN A 11 9.03 12.45 -17.56
N GLY A 12 9.67 13.22 -16.68
CA GLY A 12 9.28 14.58 -16.33
C GLY A 12 8.30 14.71 -15.17
N TYR A 13 8.05 13.62 -14.43
CA TYR A 13 7.21 13.67 -13.24
C TYR A 13 7.94 14.36 -12.07
N GLN A 14 7.23 15.24 -11.36
CA GLN A 14 7.60 15.62 -10.00
C GLN A 14 7.33 14.44 -9.08
N THR A 15 8.25 14.15 -8.15
CA THR A 15 8.10 13.00 -7.26
C THR A 15 8.22 13.41 -5.80
N PHE A 16 7.25 13.04 -4.98
CA PHE A 16 7.34 13.28 -3.54
C PHE A 16 6.81 12.12 -2.71
N PHE A 17 7.40 11.98 -1.54
CA PHE A 17 7.01 11.02 -0.51
C PHE A 17 6.41 11.73 0.69
N SER A 18 5.44 11.11 1.37
CA SER A 18 4.80 11.69 2.54
C SER A 18 4.47 10.64 3.60
N HIS A 19 4.87 10.91 4.84
CA HIS A 19 4.61 10.02 5.98
C HIS A 19 4.59 10.82 7.29
N PRO A 20 3.47 10.86 8.03
CA PRO A 20 3.39 11.57 9.31
C PRO A 20 4.07 10.83 10.46
N GLY A 21 5.19 10.21 10.21
CA GLY A 21 6.10 9.55 11.13
C GLY A 21 7.52 10.07 10.96
N TYR A 22 8.46 9.52 11.69
CA TYR A 22 9.85 9.95 11.68
C TYR A 22 10.64 9.38 10.50
N GLY A 23 11.37 10.24 9.79
CA GLY A 23 12.18 9.86 8.63
C GLY A 23 13.38 8.98 8.97
N TRP A 24 13.92 9.11 10.20
CA TRP A 24 14.99 8.25 10.68
C TRP A 24 14.52 6.81 10.95
N PHE A 25 13.23 6.60 11.24
CA PHE A 25 12.69 5.28 11.50
C PHE A 25 12.66 4.46 10.21
N TYR A 26 13.18 3.25 10.24
CA TYR A 26 13.47 2.42 9.06
C TYR A 26 14.41 3.08 8.05
N ASN A 27 15.17 4.09 8.46
CA ASN A 27 16.07 4.82 7.54
C ASN A 27 15.36 5.40 6.30
N ARG A 28 14.06 5.74 6.42
CA ARG A 28 13.19 6.13 5.31
C ARG A 28 13.73 7.32 4.52
N GLN A 29 14.32 8.30 5.20
CA GLN A 29 14.86 9.49 4.54
C GLN A 29 15.94 9.11 3.52
N ASN A 30 16.94 8.32 3.93
CA ASN A 30 17.99 7.88 3.01
C ASN A 30 17.46 6.93 1.94
N VAL A 31 16.54 6.02 2.28
CA VAL A 31 15.92 5.11 1.31
C VAL A 31 15.19 5.91 0.23
N ASN A 32 14.42 6.93 0.58
CA ASN A 32 13.70 7.78 -0.37
C ASN A 32 14.65 8.56 -1.29
N ASP A 33 15.77 9.07 -0.77
CA ASP A 33 16.79 9.72 -1.58
C ASP A 33 17.37 8.75 -2.62
N TYR A 34 17.69 7.51 -2.21
CA TYR A 34 18.17 6.47 -3.14
C TYR A 34 17.11 6.03 -4.15
N LEU A 35 15.84 5.97 -3.76
CA LEU A 35 14.73 5.68 -4.66
C LEU A 35 14.45 6.82 -5.65
N GLY A 36 14.91 8.03 -5.37
CA GLY A 36 14.82 9.15 -6.30
C GLY A 36 13.69 10.13 -6.04
N PHE A 37 13.06 10.13 -4.87
CA PHE A 37 12.09 11.16 -4.51
C PHE A 37 12.78 12.51 -4.41
N GLN A 38 12.17 13.55 -5.02
CA GLN A 38 12.70 14.92 -4.98
C GLN A 38 12.42 15.59 -3.63
N ASP A 39 11.27 15.27 -3.05
CA ASP A 39 10.85 15.75 -1.74
C ASP A 39 10.38 14.57 -0.89
N SER A 40 10.70 14.61 0.39
CA SER A 40 10.21 13.64 1.38
C SER A 40 9.78 14.37 2.64
N TRP A 41 8.52 14.17 3.04
CA TRP A 41 7.92 14.83 4.18
C TRP A 41 7.71 13.86 5.32
N PHE A 42 8.25 14.25 6.45
CA PHE A 42 8.22 13.50 7.69
C PHE A 42 7.83 14.43 8.85
N THR A 43 7.74 13.86 10.03
CA THR A 43 7.56 14.63 11.26
C THR A 43 8.57 15.75 11.41
N GLU A 44 9.86 15.45 11.22
CA GLU A 44 10.96 16.37 11.51
C GLU A 44 10.96 17.61 10.62
N ASN A 45 10.55 17.47 9.38
CA ASN A 45 10.67 18.54 8.39
C ASN A 45 9.34 19.10 7.89
N HIS A 46 8.20 18.50 8.29
CA HIS A 46 6.89 18.97 7.84
C HIS A 46 5.80 18.82 8.91
N TYR A 47 5.40 17.59 9.27
CA TYR A 47 4.21 17.33 10.09
C TYR A 47 4.33 17.85 11.52
N GLY A 48 5.52 17.85 12.12
CA GLY A 48 5.75 18.37 13.46
C GLY A 48 5.54 19.89 13.60
N ALA A 49 5.55 20.63 12.49
CA ALA A 49 5.20 22.05 12.48
C ALA A 49 3.68 22.30 12.40
N LEU A 50 2.91 21.31 11.93
CA LEU A 50 1.46 21.40 11.75
C LEU A 50 0.70 20.99 13.01
N VAL A 51 1.18 19.99 13.71
CA VAL A 51 0.55 19.42 14.90
C VAL A 51 1.63 19.07 15.91
N ASP A 52 1.37 19.42 17.19
CA ASP A 52 2.24 19.02 18.30
C ASP A 52 2.42 17.49 18.31
N PRO A 53 3.67 16.99 18.24
CA PRO A 53 3.96 15.55 18.26
C PRO A 53 3.46 14.80 19.51
N THR A 54 3.13 15.51 20.57
CA THR A 54 2.52 14.92 21.79
C THR A 54 0.99 14.81 21.69
N SER A 55 0.37 15.38 20.66
CA SER A 55 -1.06 15.32 20.43
C SER A 55 -1.49 13.93 19.95
N ALA A 56 -2.63 13.44 20.44
CA ALA A 56 -3.20 12.16 20.01
C ALA A 56 -3.58 12.12 18.51
N ILE A 57 -3.74 13.28 17.85
CA ILE A 57 -4.09 13.38 16.42
C ILE A 57 -2.88 13.52 15.51
N TYR A 58 -1.70 13.53 16.06
CA TYR A 58 -0.45 13.76 15.36
C TYR A 58 -0.23 12.89 14.12
N HIS A 59 -0.65 11.61 14.19
CA HIS A 59 -0.53 10.66 13.09
C HIS A 59 -1.84 10.46 12.31
N SER A 60 -2.84 11.34 12.45
CA SER A 60 -4.13 11.12 11.83
C SER A 60 -4.06 11.16 10.31
N ASP A 61 -4.82 10.28 9.65
CA ASP A 61 -4.93 10.24 8.20
C ASP A 61 -5.60 11.50 7.64
N ASP A 62 -6.43 12.19 8.42
CA ASP A 62 -7.01 13.50 8.05
C ASP A 62 -5.92 14.54 7.80
N ILE A 63 -4.88 14.60 8.65
CA ILE A 63 -3.76 15.52 8.46
C ILE A 63 -2.97 15.14 7.20
N LEU A 64 -2.67 13.86 7.02
CA LEU A 64 -1.99 13.37 5.83
C LEU A 64 -2.76 13.74 4.56
N VAL A 65 -4.06 13.48 4.51
CA VAL A 65 -4.90 13.73 3.34
C VAL A 65 -4.99 15.21 2.99
N ARG A 66 -5.16 16.09 3.98
CA ARG A 66 -5.17 17.54 3.74
C ARG A 66 -3.88 18.03 3.11
N GLU A 67 -2.74 17.59 3.63
CA GLU A 67 -1.43 17.96 3.11
C GLU A 67 -1.20 17.38 1.70
N LEU A 68 -1.62 16.13 1.47
CA LEU A 68 -1.56 15.51 0.15
C LEU A 68 -2.38 16.28 -0.89
N LEU A 69 -3.63 16.63 -0.57
CA LEU A 69 -4.49 17.40 -1.49
C LEU A 69 -3.90 18.76 -1.81
N ALA A 70 -3.38 19.48 -0.81
CA ALA A 70 -2.74 20.77 -1.03
C ALA A 70 -1.54 20.65 -1.99
N GLN A 71 -0.69 19.64 -1.79
CA GLN A 71 0.48 19.43 -2.65
C GLN A 71 0.12 18.93 -4.04
N LEU A 72 -0.82 18.00 -4.15
CA LEU A 72 -1.25 17.50 -5.46
C LEU A 72 -1.89 18.61 -6.28
N THR A 73 -2.74 19.45 -5.67
CA THR A 73 -3.34 20.60 -6.33
C THR A 73 -2.27 21.56 -6.89
N GLN A 74 -1.25 21.89 -6.09
CA GLN A 74 -0.18 22.76 -6.53
C GLN A 74 0.66 22.10 -7.64
N ARG A 75 1.18 20.90 -7.41
CA ARG A 75 2.13 20.23 -8.31
C ARG A 75 1.51 19.84 -9.64
N THR A 76 0.28 19.36 -9.64
CA THR A 76 -0.41 19.00 -10.88
C THR A 76 -0.75 20.19 -11.77
N ALA A 77 -0.83 21.40 -11.22
CA ALA A 77 -0.92 22.63 -12.00
C ALA A 77 0.38 22.93 -12.78
N GLU A 78 1.53 22.50 -12.27
CA GLU A 78 2.84 22.71 -12.88
C GLU A 78 3.26 21.59 -13.85
N GLY A 79 2.75 20.37 -13.66
CA GLY A 79 3.10 19.20 -14.51
C GLY A 79 2.65 17.87 -13.93
N PRO A 80 3.09 16.76 -14.53
CA PRO A 80 2.78 15.43 -14.00
C PRO A 80 3.46 15.22 -12.65
N CYS A 81 2.78 14.53 -11.74
CA CYS A 81 3.25 14.29 -10.40
C CYS A 81 3.05 12.81 -10.00
N PHE A 82 4.04 12.23 -9.33
CA PHE A 82 3.95 10.94 -8.66
C PHE A 82 4.13 11.13 -7.16
N SER A 83 3.16 10.67 -6.39
CA SER A 83 3.21 10.69 -4.93
C SER A 83 3.14 9.27 -4.38
N PHE A 84 4.00 8.98 -3.42
CA PHE A 84 3.88 7.77 -2.59
C PHE A 84 3.74 8.19 -1.13
N SER A 85 2.71 7.69 -0.48
CA SER A 85 2.40 8.07 0.90
C SER A 85 2.15 6.85 1.76
N VAL A 86 2.63 6.92 3.00
CA VAL A 86 2.41 5.87 4.00
C VAL A 86 1.66 6.48 5.18
N SER A 87 0.46 5.98 5.46
CA SER A 87 -0.29 6.37 6.66
C SER A 87 0.32 5.79 7.93
N TYR A 88 -0.10 6.27 9.09
CA TYR A 88 0.42 5.81 10.37
C TYR A 88 -0.67 5.54 11.43
N GLN A 89 -1.84 6.14 11.26
CA GLN A 89 -2.93 6.15 12.24
C GLN A 89 -3.30 4.75 12.75
N ASN A 90 -3.37 3.77 11.87
CA ASN A 90 -3.80 2.42 12.21
C ASN A 90 -2.66 1.43 12.50
N HIS A 91 -1.44 1.93 12.71
CA HIS A 91 -0.33 1.09 13.12
C HIS A 91 -0.46 0.66 14.59
N GLY A 92 -0.42 -0.65 14.86
CA GLY A 92 -0.46 -1.20 16.22
C GLY A 92 0.84 -0.92 17.04
N PRO A 93 0.88 -1.30 18.31
CA PRO A 93 -0.17 -2.03 19.03
C PRO A 93 -1.37 -1.14 19.40
N TYR A 94 -2.55 -1.74 19.45
CA TYR A 94 -3.76 -1.04 19.88
C TYR A 94 -3.95 -1.19 21.38
N GLU A 95 -4.58 -0.18 22.00
CA GLU A 95 -4.89 -0.21 23.43
C GLU A 95 -5.76 -1.43 23.79
N SER A 96 -5.45 -2.06 24.90
CA SER A 96 -6.24 -3.17 25.47
C SER A 96 -7.46 -2.70 26.28
N ALA A 97 -7.62 -1.38 26.40
CA ALA A 97 -8.83 -0.75 26.94
C ALA A 97 -9.54 0.05 25.84
N TYR A 98 -10.84 0.06 25.85
CA TYR A 98 -11.67 0.83 24.91
C TYR A 98 -12.38 1.95 25.66
N SER A 99 -12.11 3.18 25.29
CA SER A 99 -12.53 4.33 26.08
C SER A 99 -13.65 5.17 25.47
N ALA A 100 -13.88 5.10 24.18
CA ALA A 100 -14.89 5.93 23.50
C ALA A 100 -15.18 5.46 22.07
N GLY A 101 -16.40 5.70 21.62
CA GLY A 101 -16.85 5.45 20.24
C GLY A 101 -17.85 4.30 20.13
N VAL A 102 -18.01 3.79 18.91
CA VAL A 102 -18.90 2.66 18.62
C VAL A 102 -18.22 1.37 19.05
N GLU A 103 -18.87 0.57 19.86
CA GLU A 103 -18.44 -0.80 20.17
C GLU A 103 -19.00 -1.77 19.13
N TYR A 104 -18.21 -2.13 18.15
CA TYR A 104 -18.57 -3.14 17.14
C TYR A 104 -18.64 -4.53 17.75
N PHE A 105 -17.70 -4.81 18.67
CA PHE A 105 -17.58 -6.09 19.37
C PHE A 105 -17.69 -5.91 20.88
N THR A 106 -18.49 -6.75 21.48
CA THR A 106 -18.57 -6.95 22.94
C THR A 106 -18.47 -8.45 23.21
N PRO A 107 -18.04 -8.91 24.41
CA PRO A 107 -18.08 -10.33 24.75
C PRO A 107 -19.46 -10.97 24.54
N ALA A 108 -20.53 -10.19 24.73
CA ALA A 108 -21.89 -10.67 24.59
C ALA A 108 -22.31 -10.95 23.14
N ASN A 109 -21.85 -10.14 22.17
CA ASN A 109 -22.26 -10.30 20.78
C ASN A 109 -21.26 -11.12 19.93
N SER A 110 -20.01 -11.26 20.40
CA SER A 110 -18.94 -11.94 19.66
C SER A 110 -18.45 -13.23 20.29
N GLY A 111 -18.61 -13.40 21.59
CA GLY A 111 -18.02 -14.51 22.34
C GLY A 111 -16.50 -14.38 22.61
N MET A 112 -15.87 -13.30 22.12
CA MET A 112 -14.45 -13.03 22.33
C MET A 112 -14.16 -12.54 23.75
N ALA A 113 -12.90 -12.65 24.18
CA ALA A 113 -12.43 -12.00 25.40
C ALA A 113 -12.56 -10.47 25.32
N ALA A 114 -12.79 -9.80 26.45
CA ALA A 114 -12.95 -8.35 26.49
C ALA A 114 -11.73 -7.60 25.91
N GLU A 115 -10.51 -8.07 26.17
CA GLU A 115 -9.28 -7.52 25.61
C GLU A 115 -9.27 -7.59 24.07
N SER A 116 -9.66 -8.70 23.50
CA SER A 116 -9.74 -8.88 22.03
C SER A 116 -10.81 -7.97 21.42
N CYS A 117 -11.97 -7.81 22.09
CA CYS A 117 -12.99 -6.85 21.68
C CYS A 117 -12.43 -5.42 21.67
N HIS A 118 -11.68 -5.02 22.68
CA HIS A 118 -11.09 -3.68 22.77
C HIS A 118 -10.06 -3.44 21.65
N ILE A 119 -9.18 -4.40 21.39
CA ILE A 119 -8.20 -4.33 20.30
C ILE A 119 -8.91 -4.08 18.97
N TRP A 120 -9.91 -4.90 18.64
CA TRP A 120 -10.66 -4.75 17.39
C TRP A 120 -11.49 -3.48 17.31
N ASN A 121 -12.13 -3.05 18.40
CA ASN A 121 -12.87 -1.80 18.42
C ASN A 121 -11.96 -0.58 18.21
N ASN A 122 -10.77 -0.57 18.80
CA ASN A 122 -9.79 0.49 18.57
C ASN A 122 -9.29 0.51 17.12
N TYR A 123 -8.98 -0.65 16.55
CA TYR A 123 -8.61 -0.77 15.15
C TYR A 123 -9.72 -0.30 14.21
N LEU A 124 -10.95 -0.80 14.37
CA LEU A 124 -12.08 -0.46 13.50
C LEU A 124 -12.46 1.02 13.58
N ARG A 125 -12.35 1.64 14.76
CA ARG A 125 -12.52 3.09 14.87
C ARG A 125 -11.47 3.85 14.04
N GLY A 126 -10.24 3.39 14.04
CA GLY A 126 -9.20 3.95 13.20
C GLY A 126 -9.51 3.74 11.71
N VAL A 127 -9.96 2.55 11.32
CA VAL A 127 -10.37 2.25 9.94
C VAL A 127 -11.53 3.13 9.49
N ASP A 128 -12.56 3.35 10.33
CA ASP A 128 -13.66 4.26 10.02
C ASP A 128 -13.16 5.69 9.73
N SER A 129 -12.25 6.19 10.57
CA SER A 129 -11.62 7.50 10.35
C SER A 129 -10.80 7.53 9.05
N THR A 130 -10.04 6.47 8.75
CA THR A 130 -9.29 6.35 7.49
C THR A 130 -10.22 6.35 6.27
N ILE A 131 -11.35 5.64 6.34
CA ILE A 131 -12.33 5.62 5.25
C ILE A 131 -12.86 7.03 4.99
N GLN A 132 -13.18 7.78 6.04
CA GLN A 132 -13.64 9.18 5.90
C GLN A 132 -12.55 10.06 5.26
N ALA A 133 -11.30 9.93 5.68
CA ALA A 133 -10.17 10.63 5.06
C ALA A 133 -9.97 10.24 3.58
N MET A 134 -10.12 8.96 3.23
CA MET A 134 -10.03 8.51 1.83
C MET A 134 -11.19 9.01 0.97
N VAL A 135 -12.39 9.13 1.52
CA VAL A 135 -13.54 9.77 0.82
C VAL A 135 -13.22 11.23 0.55
N GLN A 136 -12.67 11.96 1.50
CA GLN A 136 -12.23 13.35 1.29
C GLN A 136 -11.12 13.43 0.22
N LEU A 137 -10.16 12.51 0.26
CA LEU A 137 -9.10 12.45 -0.76
C LEU A 137 -9.68 12.26 -2.15
N THR A 138 -10.54 11.25 -2.36
CA THR A 138 -11.14 10.98 -3.67
C THR A 138 -12.03 12.13 -4.15
N GLN A 139 -12.78 12.78 -3.26
CA GLN A 139 -13.55 13.98 -3.60
C GLN A 139 -12.65 15.13 -4.06
N GLY A 140 -11.58 15.42 -3.33
CA GLY A 140 -10.63 16.47 -3.73
C GLY A 140 -9.87 16.13 -5.01
N LEU A 141 -9.54 14.87 -5.25
CA LEU A 141 -8.91 14.43 -6.50
C LEU A 141 -9.86 14.46 -7.69
N GLU A 142 -11.17 14.31 -7.48
CA GLU A 142 -12.20 14.44 -8.52
C GLU A 142 -12.31 15.89 -9.02
N GLU A 143 -12.04 16.89 -8.17
CA GLU A 143 -12.09 18.30 -8.52
C GLU A 143 -10.87 18.78 -9.35
N LEU A 144 -9.84 17.94 -9.50
CA LEU A 144 -8.67 18.29 -10.31
C LEU A 144 -8.98 18.13 -11.80
N ASP A 145 -8.75 19.19 -12.60
CA ASP A 145 -8.84 19.17 -14.06
C ASP A 145 -7.67 18.41 -14.73
N ARG A 146 -7.23 17.34 -14.12
CA ARG A 146 -6.10 16.52 -14.57
C ARG A 146 -6.43 15.04 -14.36
N PRO A 147 -5.99 14.15 -15.27
CA PRO A 147 -6.12 12.72 -15.07
C PRO A 147 -5.35 12.30 -13.80
N VAL A 148 -6.07 11.70 -12.84
CA VAL A 148 -5.50 11.19 -11.60
C VAL A 148 -5.88 9.74 -11.40
N MET A 149 -4.89 8.92 -11.06
CA MET A 149 -5.07 7.55 -10.60
C MET A 149 -4.60 7.45 -9.15
N LEU A 150 -5.42 6.89 -8.29
CA LEU A 150 -5.11 6.60 -6.89
C LEU A 150 -5.02 5.10 -6.69
N VAL A 151 -3.93 4.67 -6.06
CA VAL A 151 -3.72 3.26 -5.67
C VAL A 151 -3.63 3.20 -4.16
N LEU A 152 -4.54 2.46 -3.54
CA LEU A 152 -4.57 2.18 -2.11
C LEU A 152 -4.27 0.70 -1.89
N PHE A 153 -3.43 0.38 -0.95
CA PHE A 153 -3.13 -1.00 -0.58
C PHE A 153 -2.69 -1.12 0.87
N GLY A 154 -2.97 -2.26 1.49
CA GLY A 154 -2.44 -2.59 2.79
C GLY A 154 -1.03 -3.19 2.66
N ASP A 155 -0.11 -2.80 3.52
CA ASP A 155 1.24 -3.34 3.58
C ASP A 155 1.30 -4.67 4.35
N HIS A 156 0.51 -4.80 5.41
CA HIS A 156 0.37 -6.03 6.21
C HIS A 156 -0.94 -6.02 6.99
N LYS A 157 -1.28 -7.17 7.58
CA LYS A 157 -2.43 -7.27 8.49
C LYS A 157 -2.22 -6.44 9.76
N PRO A 158 -3.32 -5.94 10.38
CA PRO A 158 -3.26 -5.22 11.64
C PRO A 158 -2.74 -6.13 12.77
N TRP A 159 -2.16 -5.50 13.79
CA TRP A 159 -1.75 -6.21 15.00
C TRP A 159 -2.97 -6.78 15.74
N GLY A 160 -3.04 -8.09 15.88
CA GLY A 160 -4.15 -8.81 16.51
C GLY A 160 -3.85 -9.30 17.92
N GLY A 161 -3.17 -8.48 18.73
CA GLY A 161 -2.77 -8.89 20.07
C GLY A 161 -1.47 -9.69 20.10
N ASN A 162 -0.91 -9.90 21.29
CA ASN A 162 0.28 -10.71 21.46
C ASN A 162 0.02 -12.17 21.04
N GLY A 163 0.88 -12.69 20.17
CA GLY A 163 0.72 -14.04 19.63
C GLY A 163 -0.53 -14.21 18.75
N ASN A 164 -1.06 -13.13 18.18
CA ASN A 164 -2.29 -13.13 17.39
C ASN A 164 -3.55 -13.57 18.17
N SER A 165 -3.57 -13.29 19.49
CA SER A 165 -4.65 -13.75 20.39
C SER A 165 -6.04 -13.27 19.95
N ALA A 166 -6.17 -12.04 19.49
CA ALA A 166 -7.44 -11.49 19.06
C ALA A 166 -7.93 -12.09 17.73
N TYR A 167 -7.04 -12.52 16.84
CA TYR A 167 -7.41 -13.34 15.67
C TYR A 167 -7.91 -14.71 16.09
N ALA A 168 -7.21 -15.37 17.01
CA ALA A 168 -7.62 -16.68 17.52
C ALA A 168 -9.02 -16.64 18.18
N ASP A 169 -9.30 -15.57 18.94
CA ASP A 169 -10.62 -15.35 19.54
C ASP A 169 -11.73 -15.17 18.49
N MET A 170 -11.42 -14.64 17.30
CA MET A 170 -12.34 -14.58 16.15
C MET A 170 -12.47 -15.91 15.41
N GLY A 171 -11.75 -16.95 15.83
CA GLY A 171 -11.69 -18.24 15.13
C GLY A 171 -10.78 -18.21 13.89
N LEU A 172 -9.93 -17.20 13.73
CA LEU A 172 -8.98 -17.10 12.64
C LEU A 172 -7.59 -17.55 13.14
N THR A 173 -7.06 -18.57 12.50
CA THR A 173 -5.70 -19.06 12.76
C THR A 173 -4.92 -19.08 11.46
N PHE A 174 -3.70 -18.56 11.51
CA PHE A 174 -2.78 -18.54 10.36
C PHE A 174 -1.72 -19.63 10.59
N ASP A 175 -1.90 -20.78 10.00
CA ASP A 175 -0.89 -21.83 10.00
C ASP A 175 0.17 -21.54 8.93
N LEU A 176 1.23 -20.84 9.31
CA LEU A 176 2.34 -20.49 8.43
C LEU A 176 3.13 -21.72 7.90
N GLY A 177 2.87 -22.90 8.41
CA GLY A 177 3.40 -24.15 7.90
C GLY A 177 2.64 -24.71 6.70
N THR A 178 1.46 -24.15 6.37
CA THR A 178 0.69 -24.49 5.18
C THR A 178 0.71 -23.37 4.16
N LEU A 179 0.62 -23.72 2.86
CA LEU A 179 0.58 -22.71 1.78
C LEU A 179 -0.62 -21.78 1.93
N GLN A 180 -1.78 -22.31 2.26
CA GLN A 180 -3.00 -21.52 2.44
C GLN A 180 -2.90 -20.58 3.65
N GLY A 181 -2.46 -21.06 4.80
CA GLY A 181 -2.33 -20.23 5.99
C GLY A 181 -1.25 -19.14 5.82
N PHE A 182 -0.20 -19.43 5.07
CA PHE A 182 0.81 -18.45 4.68
C PHE A 182 0.21 -17.37 3.77
N TYR A 183 -0.51 -17.75 2.73
CA TYR A 183 -1.21 -16.83 1.85
C TYR A 183 -2.20 -15.96 2.64
N ASP A 184 -3.06 -16.57 3.45
CA ASP A 184 -4.05 -15.86 4.26
C ASP A 184 -3.41 -14.85 5.23
N TYR A 185 -2.24 -15.16 5.76
CA TYR A 185 -1.52 -14.26 6.65
C TYR A 185 -0.99 -13.01 5.94
N TYR A 186 -0.43 -13.17 4.73
CA TYR A 186 0.20 -12.07 4.00
C TYR A 186 -0.74 -11.31 3.05
N ALA A 187 -1.88 -11.89 2.68
CA ALA A 187 -2.83 -11.24 1.78
C ALA A 187 -3.43 -9.97 2.39
N THR A 188 -3.41 -8.86 1.64
CA THR A 188 -4.00 -7.57 2.00
C THR A 188 -4.83 -7.02 0.83
N PRO A 189 -5.87 -6.20 1.10
CA PRO A 189 -6.67 -5.63 0.03
C PRO A 189 -5.92 -4.50 -0.69
N TYR A 190 -6.29 -4.28 -1.97
CA TYR A 190 -5.92 -3.09 -2.71
C TYR A 190 -7.12 -2.53 -3.48
N LEU A 191 -7.04 -1.25 -3.84
CA LEU A 191 -8.00 -0.54 -4.68
C LEU A 191 -7.24 0.34 -5.67
N ILE A 192 -7.65 0.31 -6.95
CA ILE A 192 -7.21 1.27 -7.95
C ILE A 192 -8.43 2.09 -8.36
N TRP A 193 -8.34 3.40 -8.16
CA TRP A 193 -9.38 4.37 -8.46
C TRP A 193 -8.86 5.42 -9.44
N ALA A 194 -9.74 5.94 -10.28
CA ALA A 194 -9.43 7.00 -11.23
C ALA A 194 -10.51 8.08 -11.17
N ASN A 195 -10.10 9.36 -11.28
CA ASN A 195 -11.06 10.46 -11.41
C ASN A 195 -11.71 10.49 -12.82
N SER A 196 -12.74 11.30 -12.98
CA SER A 196 -13.49 11.43 -14.23
C SER A 196 -12.59 11.80 -15.42
N ALA A 197 -11.62 12.69 -15.22
CA ALA A 197 -10.66 13.08 -16.26
C ALA A 197 -9.77 11.91 -16.70
N ALA A 198 -9.32 11.06 -15.76
CA ALA A 198 -8.53 9.87 -16.11
C ALA A 198 -9.37 8.81 -16.83
N LYS A 199 -10.62 8.59 -16.42
CA LYS A 199 -11.56 7.67 -17.08
C LYS A 199 -11.82 8.07 -18.52
N GLU A 200 -12.01 9.37 -18.77
CA GLU A 200 -12.19 9.89 -20.12
C GLU A 200 -10.97 9.65 -21.01
N VAL A 201 -9.77 10.00 -20.53
CA VAL A 201 -8.52 9.82 -21.29
C VAL A 201 -8.23 8.35 -21.58
N LEU A 202 -8.49 7.45 -20.60
CA LEU A 202 -8.18 6.03 -20.71
C LEU A 202 -9.32 5.22 -21.38
N GLY A 203 -10.49 5.82 -21.56
CA GLY A 203 -11.65 5.15 -22.17
C GLY A 203 -12.14 3.97 -21.31
N SER A 204 -12.02 4.07 -20.00
CA SER A 204 -12.39 3.01 -19.03
C SER A 204 -13.13 3.60 -17.86
N ASP A 205 -14.16 2.92 -17.36
CA ASP A 205 -14.89 3.31 -16.16
C ASP A 205 -14.22 2.85 -14.85
N PHE A 206 -13.15 2.06 -14.96
CA PHE A 206 -12.40 1.50 -13.82
C PHE A 206 -13.26 0.65 -12.88
N THR A 207 -14.28 -0.02 -13.39
CA THR A 207 -15.09 -0.97 -12.64
C THR A 207 -14.65 -2.40 -12.92
N GLY A 208 -14.49 -3.23 -11.89
CA GLY A 208 -14.11 -4.63 -12.04
C GLY A 208 -13.33 -5.18 -10.86
N GLU A 209 -12.87 -6.41 -11.00
CA GLU A 209 -12.04 -7.10 -10.02
C GLU A 209 -10.59 -7.17 -10.51
N GLY A 210 -9.65 -6.81 -9.66
CA GLY A 210 -8.21 -6.75 -10.00
C GLY A 210 -7.49 -8.10 -9.95
N GLY A 211 -8.06 -9.09 -9.25
CA GLY A 211 -7.43 -10.38 -8.96
C GLY A 211 -6.29 -10.26 -7.93
N ASP A 212 -5.75 -11.40 -7.53
CA ASP A 212 -4.66 -11.49 -6.56
C ASP A 212 -3.31 -11.46 -7.26
N PHE A 213 -2.38 -10.67 -6.74
CA PHE A 213 -1.00 -10.63 -7.23
C PHE A 213 -0.03 -10.08 -6.17
N SER A 214 1.25 -10.37 -6.34
CA SER A 214 2.29 -9.85 -5.45
C SER A 214 2.49 -8.34 -5.61
N PRO A 215 2.83 -7.61 -4.53
CA PRO A 215 3.03 -6.15 -4.58
C PRO A 215 4.02 -5.68 -5.64
N CYS A 216 5.04 -6.48 -5.98
CA CYS A 216 5.99 -6.18 -7.06
C CYS A 216 5.33 -6.04 -8.44
N PHE A 217 4.11 -6.53 -8.62
CA PHE A 217 3.33 -6.38 -9.85
C PHE A 217 2.33 -5.22 -9.82
N LEU A 218 2.25 -4.45 -8.74
CA LEU A 218 1.28 -3.36 -8.60
C LEU A 218 1.55 -2.23 -9.61
N MET A 219 2.80 -1.72 -9.68
CA MET A 219 3.15 -0.71 -10.69
C MET A 219 3.04 -1.22 -12.14
N PRO A 220 3.50 -2.44 -12.50
CA PRO A 220 3.18 -3.05 -13.78
C PRO A 220 1.69 -3.09 -14.11
N LYS A 221 0.81 -3.38 -13.12
CA LYS A 221 -0.65 -3.35 -13.29
C LYS A 221 -1.18 -1.94 -13.58
N VAL A 222 -0.68 -0.94 -12.87
CA VAL A 222 -1.02 0.48 -13.12
C VAL A 222 -0.62 0.89 -14.54
N PHE A 223 0.58 0.53 -14.97
CA PHE A 223 1.06 0.84 -16.33
C PHE A 223 0.20 0.17 -17.40
N ASP A 224 -0.27 -1.07 -17.17
CA ASP A 224 -1.20 -1.74 -18.10
C ASP A 224 -2.53 -0.99 -18.21
N LEU A 225 -3.09 -0.56 -17.08
CA LEU A 225 -4.33 0.20 -17.05
C LEU A 225 -4.21 1.55 -17.77
N CYS A 226 -3.02 2.16 -17.73
CA CYS A 226 -2.70 3.39 -18.44
C CYS A 226 -2.32 3.17 -19.92
N GLY A 227 -2.16 1.93 -20.38
CA GLY A 227 -1.65 1.63 -21.72
C GLY A 227 -0.16 1.99 -21.90
N TRP A 228 0.60 2.09 -20.82
CA TRP A 228 2.02 2.46 -20.85
C TRP A 228 2.92 1.23 -20.97
N THR A 229 3.94 1.32 -21.82
CA THR A 229 4.89 0.20 -21.99
C THR A 229 5.80 0.03 -20.76
N GLY A 230 6.29 1.12 -20.20
CA GLY A 230 7.24 1.08 -19.09
C GLY A 230 8.65 0.59 -19.45
N PRO A 231 9.57 0.62 -18.50
CA PRO A 231 10.94 0.11 -18.69
C PRO A 231 10.97 -1.41 -18.88
N GLY A 232 12.10 -1.93 -19.35
CA GLY A 232 12.28 -3.37 -19.63
C GLY A 232 11.98 -4.28 -18.44
N PHE A 233 12.30 -3.84 -17.22
CA PHE A 233 11.96 -4.58 -16.01
C PHE A 233 10.45 -4.73 -15.80
N MET A 234 9.66 -3.66 -16.04
CA MET A 234 8.19 -3.75 -15.96
C MET A 234 7.61 -4.68 -17.03
N GLN A 235 8.19 -4.69 -18.22
CA GLN A 235 7.78 -5.62 -19.28
C GLN A 235 8.04 -7.08 -18.89
N LEU A 236 9.19 -7.37 -18.27
CA LEU A 236 9.49 -8.69 -17.70
C LEU A 236 8.52 -9.03 -16.56
N ALA A 237 8.26 -8.11 -15.65
CA ALA A 237 7.31 -8.29 -14.54
C ALA A 237 5.89 -8.63 -15.04
N ARG A 238 5.44 -8.00 -16.13
CA ARG A 238 4.16 -8.36 -16.78
C ARG A 238 4.14 -9.80 -17.27
N GLN A 239 5.19 -10.23 -17.97
CA GLN A 239 5.30 -11.60 -18.48
C GLN A 239 5.28 -12.62 -17.34
N VAL A 240 5.97 -12.31 -16.24
CA VAL A 240 5.96 -13.18 -15.05
C VAL A 240 4.58 -13.22 -14.41
N ARG A 241 3.89 -12.08 -14.29
CA ARG A 241 2.53 -12.01 -13.74
C ARG A 241 1.52 -12.83 -14.56
N GLU A 242 1.68 -12.91 -15.89
CA GLU A 242 0.86 -13.77 -16.75
C GLU A 242 1.11 -15.26 -16.50
N ILE A 243 2.31 -15.64 -16.10
CA ILE A 243 2.69 -17.01 -15.76
C ILE A 243 2.21 -17.36 -14.34
N THR A 244 2.56 -16.51 -13.39
CA THR A 244 2.18 -16.61 -11.98
C THR A 244 1.99 -15.21 -11.41
N PRO A 245 0.77 -14.81 -11.06
CA PRO A 245 0.53 -13.49 -10.49
C PRO A 245 1.06 -13.36 -9.06
N LEU A 246 1.40 -14.46 -8.41
CA LEU A 246 1.94 -14.47 -7.06
C LEU A 246 3.36 -15.04 -7.07
N VAL A 247 4.30 -14.24 -6.58
CA VAL A 247 5.69 -14.60 -6.36
C VAL A 247 6.09 -14.13 -4.97
N HIS A 248 6.54 -15.03 -4.11
CA HIS A 248 7.03 -14.69 -2.78
C HIS A 248 8.42 -15.31 -2.58
N GLU A 249 9.30 -14.62 -1.86
CA GLU A 249 10.69 -15.04 -1.60
C GLU A 249 10.84 -16.44 -0.99
N ARG A 250 9.81 -16.91 -0.28
CA ARG A 250 9.77 -18.24 0.33
C ARG A 250 9.25 -19.33 -0.62
N GLY A 251 9.15 -19.05 -1.93
CA GLY A 251 8.70 -20.05 -2.90
C GLY A 251 7.19 -20.29 -2.82
N LEU A 252 6.37 -19.25 -2.75
CA LEU A 252 4.92 -19.34 -2.88
C LEU A 252 4.52 -18.73 -4.23
N TYR A 253 3.70 -19.46 -4.98
CA TYR A 253 3.22 -19.09 -6.31
C TYR A 253 1.72 -19.32 -6.43
N LEU A 254 1.11 -18.68 -7.43
CA LEU A 254 -0.26 -18.97 -7.86
C LEU A 254 -0.22 -19.50 -9.29
N SER A 255 -0.55 -20.76 -9.51
CA SER A 255 -0.55 -21.40 -10.82
C SER A 255 -1.85 -22.16 -11.05
N GLY A 256 -2.51 -21.91 -12.20
CA GLY A 256 -3.78 -22.53 -12.51
C GLY A 256 -4.89 -22.26 -11.49
N GLY A 257 -4.84 -21.13 -10.78
CA GLY A 257 -5.80 -20.77 -9.73
C GLY A 257 -5.56 -21.49 -8.38
N GLN A 258 -4.43 -22.16 -8.23
CA GLN A 258 -4.06 -22.85 -6.99
C GLN A 258 -2.74 -22.32 -6.44
N ILE A 259 -2.66 -22.20 -5.12
CA ILE A 259 -1.45 -21.85 -4.40
C ILE A 259 -0.52 -23.08 -4.42
N THR A 260 0.73 -22.87 -4.81
CA THR A 260 1.74 -23.94 -4.94
C THR A 260 3.12 -23.45 -4.49
N ASP A 261 3.99 -24.36 -4.09
CA ASP A 261 5.41 -24.11 -3.77
C ASP A 261 6.35 -24.48 -4.93
N ALA A 262 5.81 -24.95 -6.05
CA ALA A 262 6.59 -25.35 -7.21
C ALA A 262 5.90 -24.95 -8.52
N LEU A 263 6.68 -24.45 -9.47
CA LEU A 263 6.25 -24.18 -10.83
C LEU A 263 6.83 -25.21 -11.82
N PRO A 264 6.15 -25.46 -12.96
CA PRO A 264 6.80 -26.16 -14.08
C PRO A 264 8.14 -25.48 -14.47
N GLN A 265 9.16 -26.27 -14.84
CA GLN A 265 10.54 -25.78 -15.05
C GLN A 265 10.60 -24.56 -15.98
N GLY A 266 9.89 -24.57 -17.11
CA GLY A 266 9.91 -23.43 -18.04
C GLY A 266 9.27 -22.15 -17.46
N GLN A 267 8.33 -22.26 -16.52
CA GLN A 267 7.77 -21.14 -15.80
C GLN A 267 8.70 -20.66 -14.69
N GLN A 268 9.35 -21.58 -13.98
CA GLN A 268 10.35 -21.27 -12.97
C GLN A 268 11.52 -20.47 -13.56
N ASP A 269 12.00 -20.80 -14.74
CA ASP A 269 13.07 -20.07 -15.41
C ASP A 269 12.72 -18.58 -15.67
N PHE A 270 11.45 -18.26 -15.91
CA PHE A 270 11.01 -16.87 -16.02
C PHE A 270 11.01 -16.13 -14.68
N VAL A 271 10.51 -16.77 -13.62
CA VAL A 271 10.54 -16.21 -12.27
C VAL A 271 11.98 -15.98 -11.83
N ASP A 272 12.87 -16.93 -12.05
CA ASP A 272 14.28 -16.81 -11.71
C ASP A 272 14.94 -15.62 -12.43
N ARG A 273 14.66 -15.42 -13.71
CA ARG A 273 15.13 -14.22 -14.44
C ARG A 273 14.61 -12.92 -13.88
N PHE A 274 13.34 -12.89 -13.44
CA PHE A 274 12.75 -11.72 -12.82
C PHE A 274 13.43 -11.39 -11.49
N LEU A 275 13.62 -12.38 -10.62
CA LEU A 275 14.32 -12.21 -9.34
C LEU A 275 15.78 -11.79 -9.53
N TRP A 276 16.47 -12.35 -10.54
CA TRP A 276 17.81 -11.91 -10.92
C TRP A 276 17.86 -10.48 -11.43
N ALA A 277 16.87 -10.05 -12.22
CA ALA A 277 16.78 -8.68 -12.72
C ALA A 277 16.49 -7.69 -11.58
N GLU A 278 15.64 -8.06 -10.61
CA GLU A 278 15.37 -7.29 -9.40
C GLU A 278 16.65 -7.11 -8.58
N TYR A 279 17.33 -8.21 -8.24
CA TYR A 279 18.61 -8.19 -7.54
C TYR A 279 19.65 -7.34 -8.26
N TRP A 280 19.73 -7.43 -9.58
CA TRP A 280 20.66 -6.63 -10.36
C TRP A 280 20.36 -5.13 -10.28
N ARG A 281 19.08 -4.73 -10.37
CA ARG A 281 18.62 -3.34 -10.24
C ARG A 281 18.98 -2.76 -8.88
N GLU A 282 18.77 -3.51 -7.82
CA GLU A 282 19.09 -3.08 -6.45
C GLU A 282 20.59 -2.82 -6.25
N ASN A 283 21.44 -3.66 -6.85
CA ASN A 283 22.87 -3.65 -6.59
C ASN A 283 23.69 -2.88 -7.63
N ASN A 284 23.20 -2.68 -8.86
CA ASN A 284 23.93 -2.07 -9.97
C ASN A 284 23.16 -0.91 -10.64
N GLY A 285 22.00 -0.60 -10.17
CA GLY A 285 21.23 0.58 -10.59
C GLY A 285 21.91 1.88 -10.18
N ARG A 286 21.36 3.00 -10.62
CA ARG A 286 21.90 4.38 -10.38
C ARG A 286 22.39 4.61 -8.97
#